data_f659b95819a2faaee4d7549f59d9dba0
#
_entry.id   f659b95819a2faaee4d7549f59d9dba0
#
_cell.length_a   1.000
_cell.length_b   1.000
_cell.length_c   1.000
_cell.angle_alpha   90.00
_cell.angle_beta   90.00
_cell.angle_gamma   90.00
#
_symmetry.space_group_name_H-M   'P 1'
#
loop_
_entity.id
_entity.type
_entity.pdbx_description
1 polymer ?
#
loop_
_entity_poly.entity_id
_entity_poly.type
_entity_poly.pdbx_seq_one_letter_code
_entity_poly.pdbx_strand_id
1 'polypeptide(L)'
;VEIFMGSGAYICGEESALLESMEGKRGEPRNKPPFPSEYGFKGKPTVVNNVETLAHSYTILKFGAKKFRDLGVKDSRGSKVFSVSGDTPIPGIYELELGMSVQDFVDDFGDGDTKAVQVGGASGFLVPRKRFGKTSIGYQGKLTGISLPTGGSMMIFNSSRSMYNVLNNYLDFFEEESCGQCTPCRVGCQQLLKGIRAVKRGEKPASYLDKLLKLTDTMKLTAKCGLGQSVANSFSSIVENFREEMIY
;
A
#
# COMPACT_ATOMS: atom_id res chain seq x y z
N VAL A 1 -14.70 -11.34 24.36
CA VAL A 1 -13.63 -10.85 23.50
C VAL A 1 -12.39 -11.68 23.81
N GLU A 2 -11.77 -12.25 22.79
CA GLU A 2 -10.50 -12.99 22.89
C GLU A 2 -9.43 -12.25 22.11
N ILE A 3 -8.20 -12.26 22.62
CA ILE A 3 -7.03 -11.74 21.94
C ILE A 3 -6.26 -12.91 21.35
N PHE A 4 -6.03 -12.89 20.04
CA PHE A 4 -5.23 -13.88 19.35
C PHE A 4 -3.94 -13.21 18.85
N MET A 5 -2.79 -13.67 19.36
CA MET A 5 -1.49 -13.14 18.97
C MET A 5 -1.01 -13.84 17.70
N GLY A 6 -0.90 -13.11 16.61
CA GLY A 6 -0.30 -13.59 15.37
C GLY A 6 1.24 -13.56 15.40
N SER A 7 1.87 -14.11 14.36
CA SER A 7 3.34 -14.12 14.20
C SER A 7 3.90 -12.91 13.45
N GLY A 8 3.08 -11.92 13.12
CA GLY A 8 3.51 -10.67 12.47
C GLY A 8 3.76 -10.77 10.96
N ALA A 9 3.29 -11.82 10.29
CA ALA A 9 3.41 -11.95 8.84
C ALA A 9 2.49 -10.95 8.11
N TYR A 10 3.02 -10.16 7.18
CA TYR A 10 2.28 -9.16 6.42
C TYR A 10 1.11 -9.77 5.62
N ILE A 11 1.32 -10.97 5.06
CA ILE A 11 0.25 -11.68 4.32
C ILE A 11 -0.99 -11.96 5.16
N CYS A 12 -0.86 -12.08 6.49
CA CYS A 12 -1.98 -12.27 7.40
C CYS A 12 -2.88 -11.02 7.56
N GLY A 13 -2.54 -9.91 6.90
CA GLY A 13 -3.46 -8.78 6.67
C GLY A 13 -4.53 -9.08 5.61
N GLU A 14 -4.35 -10.10 4.77
CA GLU A 14 -5.41 -10.62 3.89
C GLU A 14 -6.40 -11.45 4.72
N GLU A 15 -7.71 -11.20 4.56
CA GLU A 15 -8.76 -11.72 5.46
C GLU A 15 -8.75 -13.25 5.62
N SER A 16 -8.55 -14.00 4.55
CA SER A 16 -8.57 -15.46 4.61
C SER A 16 -7.23 -16.04 5.11
N ALA A 17 -6.12 -15.39 4.84
CA ALA A 17 -4.83 -15.73 5.41
C ALA A 17 -4.81 -15.48 6.93
N LEU A 18 -5.48 -14.42 7.40
CA LEU A 18 -5.72 -14.19 8.83
C LEU A 18 -6.46 -15.36 9.47
N LEU A 19 -7.55 -15.84 8.84
CA LEU A 19 -8.33 -16.97 9.35
C LEU A 19 -7.51 -18.26 9.38
N GLU A 20 -6.70 -18.54 8.35
CA GLU A 20 -5.79 -19.71 8.35
C GLU A 20 -4.79 -19.63 9.51
N SER A 21 -4.19 -18.45 9.72
CA SER A 21 -3.28 -18.22 10.86
C SER A 21 -3.95 -18.41 12.21
N MET A 22 -5.18 -17.91 12.38
CA MET A 22 -5.96 -18.11 13.61
C MET A 22 -6.35 -19.58 13.86
N GLU A 23 -6.42 -20.39 12.81
CA GLU A 23 -6.66 -21.83 12.88
C GLU A 23 -5.37 -22.64 13.12
N GLY A 24 -4.23 -21.97 13.33
CA GLY A 24 -2.92 -22.63 13.55
C GLY A 24 -2.31 -23.19 12.27
N LYS A 25 -2.79 -22.76 11.11
CA LYS A 25 -2.27 -23.14 9.80
C LYS A 25 -1.33 -22.07 9.26
N ARG A 26 -0.66 -22.37 8.15
CA ARG A 26 0.12 -21.38 7.41
C ARG A 26 -0.78 -20.26 6.93
N GLY A 27 -0.35 -19.01 7.12
CA GLY A 27 -1.07 -17.83 6.65
C GLY A 27 -1.04 -17.72 5.13
N GLU A 28 -1.96 -18.37 4.47
CA GLU A 28 -2.13 -18.38 3.00
C GLU A 28 -3.57 -18.02 2.63
N PRO A 29 -3.78 -17.19 1.59
CA PRO A 29 -5.13 -16.87 1.12
C PRO A 29 -5.90 -18.11 0.66
N ARG A 30 -7.17 -18.22 1.07
CA ARG A 30 -8.11 -19.24 0.58
C ARG A 30 -8.57 -18.93 -0.84
N ASN A 31 -9.04 -19.93 -1.55
CA ASN A 31 -9.77 -19.71 -2.80
C ASN A 31 -11.15 -19.11 -2.49
N LYS A 32 -11.58 -18.18 -3.29
CA LYS A 32 -12.91 -17.57 -3.21
C LYS A 32 -13.63 -17.78 -4.54
N PRO A 33 -14.91 -18.16 -4.57
CA PRO A 33 -15.77 -18.60 -3.46
C PRO A 33 -15.33 -19.94 -2.83
N PRO A 34 -15.75 -20.29 -1.60
CA PRO A 34 -16.65 -19.52 -0.73
C PRO A 34 -15.96 -18.33 -0.05
N PHE A 35 -16.72 -17.30 0.28
CA PHE A 35 -16.23 -16.15 1.03
C PHE A 35 -16.28 -16.41 2.54
N PRO A 36 -15.50 -15.67 3.36
CA PRO A 36 -15.51 -15.83 4.83
C PRO A 36 -16.89 -15.66 5.45
N SER A 37 -17.77 -14.83 4.86
CA SER A 37 -19.16 -14.68 5.29
C SER A 37 -20.00 -15.96 5.16
N GLU A 38 -19.57 -16.90 4.33
CA GLU A 38 -20.19 -18.21 4.16
C GLU A 38 -19.41 -19.31 4.88
N TYR A 39 -18.09 -19.30 4.75
CA TYR A 39 -17.18 -20.31 5.29
C TYR A 39 -15.88 -19.67 5.79
N GLY A 40 -15.92 -19.16 7.03
CA GLY A 40 -14.84 -18.43 7.68
C GLY A 40 -14.11 -19.25 8.74
N PHE A 41 -13.95 -18.66 9.95
CA PHE A 41 -13.23 -19.26 11.07
C PHE A 41 -13.87 -20.56 11.54
N LYS A 42 -13.09 -21.63 11.53
CA LYS A 42 -13.56 -23.01 11.86
C LYS A 42 -14.78 -23.43 11.04
N GLY A 43 -14.83 -23.01 9.78
CA GLY A 43 -15.93 -23.32 8.87
C GLY A 43 -17.25 -22.60 9.14
N LYS A 44 -17.27 -21.63 10.03
CA LYS A 44 -18.47 -20.86 10.36
C LYS A 44 -18.52 -19.53 9.62
N PRO A 45 -19.69 -18.97 9.32
CA PRO A 45 -19.80 -17.63 8.78
C PRO A 45 -19.06 -16.61 9.66
N THR A 46 -18.17 -15.83 9.05
CA THR A 46 -17.27 -14.93 9.78
C THR A 46 -17.19 -13.58 9.06
N VAL A 47 -17.31 -12.51 9.84
CA VAL A 47 -17.07 -11.15 9.38
C VAL A 47 -15.67 -10.73 9.82
N VAL A 48 -14.87 -10.21 8.88
CA VAL A 48 -13.53 -9.67 9.15
C VAL A 48 -13.56 -8.17 8.91
N ASN A 49 -13.17 -7.38 9.90
CA ASN A 49 -13.08 -5.93 9.82
C ASN A 49 -11.73 -5.43 10.32
N ASN A 50 -11.25 -4.34 9.72
CA ASN A 50 -10.10 -3.61 10.23
C ASN A 50 -10.46 -2.95 11.57
N VAL A 51 -9.49 -2.86 12.49
CA VAL A 51 -9.68 -2.27 13.82
C VAL A 51 -10.08 -0.79 13.75
N GLU A 52 -9.56 -0.04 12.79
CA GLU A 52 -9.94 1.37 12.58
C GLU A 52 -11.41 1.51 12.17
N THR A 53 -11.92 0.60 11.32
CA THR A 53 -13.36 0.53 10.97
C THR A 53 -14.22 0.33 12.22
N LEU A 54 -13.81 -0.54 13.13
CA LEU A 54 -14.52 -0.76 14.40
C LEU A 54 -14.45 0.46 15.32
N ALA A 55 -13.28 1.14 15.39
CA ALA A 55 -13.11 2.36 16.16
C ALA A 55 -13.99 3.50 15.62
N HIS A 56 -14.04 3.68 14.29
CA HIS A 56 -14.94 4.66 13.65
C HIS A 56 -16.42 4.34 13.89
N SER A 57 -16.79 3.06 13.85
CA SER A 57 -18.16 2.65 14.15
C SER A 57 -18.58 3.05 15.58
N TYR A 58 -17.70 2.85 16.56
CA TYR A 58 -17.92 3.32 17.93
C TYR A 58 -18.05 4.85 18.00
N THR A 59 -17.15 5.58 17.33
CA THR A 59 -17.17 7.04 17.31
C THR A 59 -18.46 7.58 16.69
N ILE A 60 -18.92 6.98 15.59
CA ILE A 60 -20.18 7.35 14.90
C ILE A 60 -21.37 7.10 15.80
N LEU A 61 -21.42 5.95 16.49
CA LEU A 61 -22.51 5.63 17.41
C LEU A 61 -22.57 6.58 18.61
N LYS A 62 -21.39 6.96 19.14
CA LYS A 62 -21.29 7.82 20.32
C LYS A 62 -21.56 9.30 20.02
N PHE A 63 -21.05 9.83 18.90
CA PHE A 63 -21.08 11.26 18.60
C PHE A 63 -22.02 11.66 17.48
N GLY A 64 -22.61 10.68 16.80
CA GLY A 64 -23.54 10.84 15.69
C GLY A 64 -22.88 10.88 14.31
N ALA A 65 -23.56 10.30 13.33
CA ALA A 65 -23.08 10.18 11.95
C ALA A 65 -22.81 11.55 11.29
N LYS A 66 -23.54 12.60 11.70
CA LYS A 66 -23.35 13.95 11.15
C LYS A 66 -21.93 14.47 11.46
N LYS A 67 -21.47 14.36 12.70
CA LYS A 67 -20.12 14.82 13.08
C LYS A 67 -19.03 14.13 12.29
N PHE A 68 -19.13 12.82 12.10
CA PHE A 68 -18.16 12.08 11.31
C PHE A 68 -18.21 12.48 9.82
N ARG A 69 -19.40 12.67 9.28
CA ARG A 69 -19.60 13.07 7.88
C ARG A 69 -19.17 14.50 7.58
N ASP A 70 -19.13 15.37 8.58
CA ASP A 70 -18.69 16.76 8.44
C ASP A 70 -17.16 16.88 8.36
N LEU A 71 -16.41 15.82 8.72
CA LEU A 71 -14.97 15.71 8.51
C LEU A 71 -14.66 15.29 7.07
N GLY A 72 -13.52 15.73 6.57
CA GLY A 72 -13.07 15.43 5.22
C GLY A 72 -13.84 16.15 4.12
N VAL A 73 -13.68 15.68 2.89
CA VAL A 73 -14.31 16.28 1.71
C VAL A 73 -15.47 15.42 1.19
N LYS A 74 -16.29 15.96 0.25
CA LYS A 74 -17.54 15.35 -0.21
C LYS A 74 -17.41 13.86 -0.58
N ASP A 75 -16.35 13.48 -1.28
CA ASP A 75 -16.15 12.12 -1.79
C ASP A 75 -15.19 11.28 -0.92
N SER A 76 -14.66 11.87 0.16
CA SER A 76 -13.76 11.22 1.13
C SER A 76 -14.06 11.74 2.53
N ARG A 77 -15.14 11.22 3.12
CA ARG A 77 -15.62 11.65 4.44
C ARG A 77 -14.88 10.96 5.57
N GLY A 78 -14.79 11.68 6.68
CA GLY A 78 -14.18 11.18 7.90
C GLY A 78 -12.70 11.52 8.03
N SER A 79 -12.11 10.96 9.05
CA SER A 79 -10.67 11.02 9.34
C SER A 79 -10.03 9.65 9.18
N LYS A 80 -8.71 9.63 9.24
CA LYS A 80 -7.92 8.41 9.27
C LYS A 80 -6.66 8.63 10.10
N VAL A 81 -6.21 7.57 10.77
CA VAL A 81 -4.93 7.58 11.48
C VAL A 81 -3.80 7.34 10.47
N PHE A 82 -2.84 8.25 10.45
CA PHE A 82 -1.67 8.21 9.58
C PHE A 82 -0.40 7.97 10.39
N SER A 83 0.42 7.03 9.92
CA SER A 83 1.79 6.85 10.35
C SER A 83 2.70 7.62 9.40
N VAL A 84 3.27 8.71 9.87
CA VAL A 84 4.17 9.60 9.12
C VAL A 84 5.61 9.28 9.44
N SER A 85 6.41 9.00 8.41
CA SER A 85 7.79 8.57 8.53
C SER A 85 8.66 9.04 7.35
N GLY A 86 9.93 8.67 7.35
CA GLY A 86 10.89 9.05 6.33
C GLY A 86 11.59 10.37 6.67
N ASP A 87 11.86 11.18 5.66
CA ASP A 87 12.59 12.45 5.79
C ASP A 87 11.61 13.58 6.19
N THR A 88 11.21 13.57 7.45
CA THR A 88 10.29 14.52 8.08
C THR A 88 10.85 14.96 9.42
N PRO A 89 10.73 16.25 9.79
CA PRO A 89 11.15 16.73 11.11
C PRO A 89 10.23 16.26 12.25
N ILE A 90 9.03 15.79 11.93
CA ILE A 90 7.99 15.42 12.90
C ILE A 90 7.39 14.03 12.60
N PRO A 91 8.20 12.94 12.64
CA PRO A 91 7.66 11.59 12.47
C PRO A 91 6.70 11.27 13.62
N GLY A 92 5.62 10.53 13.32
CA GLY A 92 4.64 10.19 14.35
C GLY A 92 3.34 9.62 13.82
N ILE A 93 2.35 9.55 14.70
CA ILE A 93 1.00 9.09 14.41
C ILE A 93 0.06 10.27 14.51
N TYR A 94 -0.71 10.52 13.46
CA TYR A 94 -1.60 11.68 13.35
C TYR A 94 -2.97 11.26 12.85
N GLU A 95 -4.02 11.81 13.42
CA GLU A 95 -5.36 11.69 12.86
C GLU A 95 -5.62 12.90 11.95
N LEU A 96 -5.82 12.65 10.66
CA LEU A 96 -6.01 13.69 9.65
C LEU A 96 -7.31 13.45 8.88
N GLU A 97 -7.91 14.52 8.39
CA GLU A 97 -9.10 14.44 7.56
C GLU A 97 -8.78 13.89 6.17
N LEU A 98 -9.66 13.04 5.66
CA LEU A 98 -9.53 12.50 4.31
C LEU A 98 -9.85 13.54 3.25
N GLY A 99 -9.17 13.45 2.11
CA GLY A 99 -9.34 14.34 0.97
C GLY A 99 -8.33 15.48 0.88
N MET A 100 -7.41 15.60 1.86
CA MET A 100 -6.30 16.54 1.77
C MET A 100 -5.43 16.25 0.54
N SER A 101 -4.81 17.26 -0.05
CA SER A 101 -3.85 17.06 -1.12
C SER A 101 -2.50 16.55 -0.56
N VAL A 102 -1.73 15.86 -1.41
CA VAL A 102 -0.35 15.50 -1.03
C VAL A 102 0.51 16.76 -0.84
N GLN A 103 0.15 17.87 -1.50
CA GLN A 103 0.84 19.16 -1.27
C GLN A 103 0.61 19.65 0.15
N ASP A 104 -0.64 19.73 0.62
CA ASP A 104 -0.95 20.14 2.01
C ASP A 104 -0.24 19.23 3.01
N PHE A 105 -0.23 17.92 2.75
CA PHE A 105 0.50 16.96 3.58
C PHE A 105 2.02 17.27 3.63
N VAL A 106 2.63 17.59 2.49
CA VAL A 106 4.07 17.93 2.45
C VAL A 106 4.36 19.29 3.07
N ASP A 107 3.45 20.25 2.94
CA ASP A 107 3.59 21.58 3.59
C ASP A 107 3.55 21.45 5.12
N ASP A 108 2.75 20.53 5.66
CA ASP A 108 2.65 20.27 7.10
C ASP A 108 3.79 19.41 7.66
N PHE A 109 4.23 18.40 6.91
CA PHE A 109 5.12 17.32 7.41
C PHE A 109 6.50 17.25 6.74
N GLY A 110 6.72 17.92 5.62
CA GLY A 110 7.98 17.89 4.88
C GLY A 110 9.07 18.77 5.47
N ASP A 111 10.30 18.52 5.04
CA ASP A 111 11.50 19.29 5.40
C ASP A 111 11.82 20.46 4.45
N GLY A 112 10.95 20.71 3.45
CA GLY A 112 11.15 21.71 2.39
C GLY A 112 11.87 21.15 1.15
N ASP A 113 12.54 20.00 1.24
CA ASP A 113 13.26 19.33 0.14
C ASP A 113 12.58 18.01 -0.29
N THR A 114 11.28 17.88 -0.07
CA THR A 114 10.55 16.66 -0.42
C THR A 114 10.57 16.38 -1.92
N LYS A 115 11.13 15.24 -2.31
CA LYS A 115 11.22 14.74 -3.69
C LYS A 115 9.99 13.92 -4.08
N ALA A 116 9.54 13.06 -3.17
CA ALA A 116 8.41 12.17 -3.37
C ALA A 116 7.75 11.77 -2.04
N VAL A 117 6.50 11.32 -2.10
CA VAL A 117 5.78 10.74 -0.97
C VAL A 117 5.22 9.38 -1.35
N GLN A 118 5.51 8.35 -0.56
CA GLN A 118 4.85 7.05 -0.67
C GLN A 118 3.56 7.09 0.12
N VAL A 119 2.44 6.87 -0.56
CA VAL A 119 1.09 6.85 -0.01
C VAL A 119 0.62 5.41 0.08
N GLY A 120 0.37 4.90 1.29
CA GLY A 120 -0.17 3.56 1.52
C GLY A 120 0.88 2.45 1.67
N GLY A 121 2.10 2.79 2.08
CA GLY A 121 3.19 1.83 2.29
C GLY A 121 3.69 1.18 1.00
N ALA A 122 4.41 0.06 1.10
CA ALA A 122 4.97 -0.63 -0.07
C ALA A 122 3.91 -1.03 -1.11
N SER A 123 2.69 -1.35 -0.67
CA SER A 123 1.55 -1.70 -1.54
C SER A 123 0.86 -0.49 -2.20
N GLY A 124 1.23 0.73 -1.81
CA GLY A 124 0.66 1.97 -2.30
C GLY A 124 1.38 2.54 -3.52
N PHE A 125 1.28 3.85 -3.68
CA PHE A 125 1.83 4.58 -4.83
C PHE A 125 2.85 5.62 -4.40
N LEU A 126 3.93 5.76 -5.16
CA LEU A 126 4.84 6.88 -5.02
C LEU A 126 4.33 8.09 -5.81
N VAL A 127 4.15 9.20 -5.12
CA VAL A 127 3.74 10.48 -5.71
C VAL A 127 4.98 11.37 -5.85
N PRO A 128 5.41 11.72 -7.06
CA PRO A 128 6.53 12.63 -7.26
C PRO A 128 6.12 14.09 -7.03
N ARG A 129 7.06 14.97 -6.68
CA ARG A 129 6.84 16.40 -6.39
C ARG A 129 5.95 17.11 -7.43
N LYS A 130 6.15 16.84 -8.71
CA LYS A 130 5.36 17.43 -9.82
C LYS A 130 3.86 17.11 -9.77
N ARG A 131 3.44 16.16 -8.94
CA ARG A 131 2.03 15.71 -8.80
C ARG A 131 1.41 16.03 -7.42
N PHE A 132 2.11 16.63 -6.49
CA PHE A 132 1.62 16.87 -5.12
C PHE A 132 0.27 17.60 -5.13
N GLY A 133 0.15 18.76 -5.77
CA GLY A 133 -1.09 19.53 -5.84
C GLY A 133 -2.20 18.93 -6.71
N LYS A 134 -1.93 17.83 -7.43
CA LYS A 134 -2.89 17.13 -8.30
C LYS A 134 -3.32 15.77 -7.76
N THR A 135 -2.81 15.40 -6.58
CA THR A 135 -3.06 14.10 -5.96
C THR A 135 -3.64 14.34 -4.56
N SER A 136 -4.77 13.75 -4.28
CA SER A 136 -5.40 13.78 -2.95
C SER A 136 -5.32 12.40 -2.27
N ILE A 137 -5.39 12.42 -0.93
CA ILE A 137 -5.35 11.24 -0.07
C ILE A 137 -6.77 10.95 0.40
N GLY A 138 -7.36 9.85 -0.07
CA GLY A 138 -8.74 9.55 0.29
C GLY A 138 -9.34 8.42 -0.53
N TYR A 139 -10.64 8.20 -0.35
CA TYR A 139 -11.38 7.27 -1.18
C TYR A 139 -11.54 7.82 -2.60
N GLN A 140 -11.81 6.95 -3.56
CA GLN A 140 -11.99 7.38 -4.95
C GLN A 140 -13.14 8.39 -5.06
N GLY A 141 -12.81 9.60 -5.48
CA GLY A 141 -13.76 10.69 -5.72
C GLY A 141 -13.32 11.53 -6.90
N LYS A 142 -14.27 12.27 -7.49
CA LYS A 142 -14.07 13.19 -8.63
C LYS A 142 -13.42 14.51 -8.21
N LEU A 143 -12.58 14.51 -7.18
CA LEU A 143 -11.77 15.69 -6.88
C LEU A 143 -10.79 15.92 -8.02
N THR A 144 -10.45 17.16 -8.25
CA THR A 144 -9.56 17.64 -9.33
C THR A 144 -8.22 16.89 -9.31
N GLY A 145 -8.14 15.74 -9.97
CA GLY A 145 -6.91 14.95 -10.03
C GLY A 145 -7.07 13.48 -9.69
N ILE A 146 -5.99 12.87 -9.23
CA ILE A 146 -5.91 11.47 -8.83
C ILE A 146 -6.15 11.39 -7.33
N SER A 147 -7.12 10.59 -6.89
CA SER A 147 -7.30 10.23 -5.48
C SER A 147 -6.65 8.88 -5.20
N LEU A 148 -5.81 8.82 -4.18
CA LEU A 148 -5.13 7.59 -3.78
C LEU A 148 -5.73 7.06 -2.48
N PRO A 149 -6.29 5.84 -2.49
CA PRO A 149 -6.65 5.16 -1.27
C PRO A 149 -5.38 4.80 -0.49
N THR A 150 -5.47 4.88 0.83
CA THR A 150 -4.33 4.60 1.70
C THR A 150 -4.72 3.79 2.91
N GLY A 151 -3.82 2.90 3.34
CA GLY A 151 -3.88 2.23 4.64
C GLY A 151 -3.43 3.11 5.82
N GLY A 152 -2.99 4.35 5.55
CA GLY A 152 -2.53 5.30 6.57
C GLY A 152 -1.00 5.37 6.71
N SER A 153 -0.22 4.58 5.99
CA SER A 153 1.23 4.74 5.97
C SER A 153 1.63 5.83 4.96
N MET A 154 2.35 6.83 5.43
CA MET A 154 2.88 7.95 4.64
C MET A 154 4.38 8.06 4.88
N MET A 155 5.18 7.94 3.81
CA MET A 155 6.63 8.05 3.93
C MET A 155 7.15 9.15 3.00
N ILE A 156 7.86 10.10 3.57
CA ILE A 156 8.45 11.24 2.86
C ILE A 156 9.89 10.90 2.44
N PHE A 157 10.22 11.22 1.21
CA PHE A 157 11.58 11.09 0.67
C PHE A 157 12.07 12.44 0.16
N ASN A 158 13.22 12.89 0.64
CA ASN A 158 13.89 14.10 0.16
C ASN A 158 14.79 13.82 -1.06
N SER A 159 15.47 14.86 -1.57
CA SER A 159 16.32 14.77 -2.77
C SER A 159 17.50 13.82 -2.62
N SER A 160 17.98 13.56 -1.40
CA SER A 160 19.11 12.65 -1.14
C SER A 160 18.78 11.17 -1.35
N ARG A 161 17.49 10.81 -1.38
CA ARG A 161 17.05 9.41 -1.49
C ARG A 161 17.10 8.92 -2.93
N SER A 162 17.71 7.78 -3.13
CA SER A 162 17.68 7.05 -4.40
C SER A 162 16.37 6.28 -4.54
N MET A 163 15.59 6.57 -5.57
CA MET A 163 14.35 5.85 -5.86
C MET A 163 14.63 4.41 -6.32
N TYR A 164 15.81 4.14 -6.87
CA TYR A 164 16.24 2.76 -7.10
C TYR A 164 16.34 1.98 -5.79
N ASN A 165 16.99 2.54 -4.77
CA ASN A 165 17.16 1.86 -3.49
C ASN A 165 15.78 1.66 -2.79
N VAL A 166 14.88 2.65 -2.90
CA VAL A 166 13.51 2.54 -2.39
C VAL A 166 12.76 1.40 -3.09
N LEU A 167 12.81 1.33 -4.41
CA LEU A 167 12.17 0.27 -5.17
C LEU A 167 12.77 -1.11 -4.87
N ASN A 168 14.10 -1.18 -4.80
CA ASN A 168 14.77 -2.43 -4.45
C ASN A 168 14.31 -2.95 -3.08
N ASN A 169 14.26 -2.07 -2.08
CA ASN A 169 13.80 -2.43 -0.73
C ASN A 169 12.32 -2.91 -0.72
N TYR A 170 11.44 -2.25 -1.48
CA TYR A 170 10.05 -2.70 -1.59
C TYR A 170 9.94 -4.07 -2.27
N LEU A 171 10.76 -4.34 -3.29
CA LEU A 171 10.73 -5.64 -3.95
C LEU A 171 11.33 -6.76 -3.08
N ASP A 172 12.38 -6.47 -2.29
CA ASP A 172 12.89 -7.38 -1.27
C ASP A 172 11.77 -7.72 -0.25
N PHE A 173 11.08 -6.69 0.26
CA PHE A 173 9.94 -6.86 1.15
C PHE A 173 8.83 -7.75 0.55
N PHE A 174 8.44 -7.50 -0.71
CA PHE A 174 7.42 -8.33 -1.35
C PHE A 174 7.87 -9.77 -1.62
N GLU A 175 9.15 -9.99 -1.88
CA GLU A 175 9.71 -11.34 -2.03
C GLU A 175 9.64 -12.09 -0.70
N GLU A 176 10.07 -11.46 0.40
CA GLU A 176 10.10 -12.02 1.76
C GLU A 176 8.69 -12.29 2.29
N GLU A 177 7.76 -11.37 2.10
CA GLU A 177 6.39 -11.45 2.62
C GLU A 177 5.43 -12.27 1.75
N SER A 178 5.87 -12.69 0.57
CA SER A 178 5.07 -13.58 -0.29
C SER A 178 4.85 -14.93 0.39
N CYS A 179 3.59 -15.37 0.52
CA CYS A 179 3.30 -16.73 1.00
C CYS A 179 3.80 -17.83 0.06
N GLY A 180 4.17 -17.49 -1.20
CA GLY A 180 4.68 -18.42 -2.20
C GLY A 180 3.62 -19.29 -2.87
N GLN A 181 2.33 -19.17 -2.52
CA GLN A 181 1.29 -20.05 -3.02
C GLN A 181 1.06 -19.90 -4.55
N CYS A 182 0.88 -18.67 -5.05
CA CYS A 182 0.60 -18.46 -6.45
C CYS A 182 1.84 -18.08 -7.26
N THR A 183 1.96 -18.66 -8.47
CA THR A 183 3.12 -18.45 -9.36
C THR A 183 3.33 -16.97 -9.74
N PRO A 184 2.30 -16.18 -10.09
CA PRO A 184 2.51 -14.77 -10.45
C PRO A 184 3.22 -13.95 -9.37
N CYS A 185 2.88 -14.13 -8.10
CA CYS A 185 3.52 -13.46 -6.99
C CYS A 185 4.92 -14.05 -6.72
N ARG A 186 5.00 -15.36 -6.45
CA ARG A 186 6.27 -16.05 -6.10
C ARG A 186 7.38 -15.85 -7.12
N VAL A 187 7.07 -16.00 -8.40
CA VAL A 187 8.06 -15.85 -9.48
C VAL A 187 8.18 -14.39 -9.90
N GLY A 188 7.07 -13.67 -9.96
CA GLY A 188 7.05 -12.28 -10.39
C GLY A 188 7.89 -11.36 -9.50
N CYS A 189 7.76 -11.42 -8.17
CA CYS A 189 8.57 -10.61 -7.25
C CYS A 189 10.06 -10.85 -7.48
N GLN A 190 10.49 -12.12 -7.59
CA GLN A 190 11.88 -12.46 -7.86
C GLN A 190 12.37 -11.94 -9.23
N GLN A 191 11.55 -12.04 -10.27
CA GLN A 191 11.92 -11.54 -11.60
C GLN A 191 12.00 -10.02 -11.65
N LEU A 192 11.11 -9.31 -10.97
CA LEU A 192 11.17 -7.86 -10.84
C LEU A 192 12.45 -7.43 -10.13
N LEU A 193 12.76 -8.04 -9.00
CA LEU A 193 13.95 -7.73 -8.21
C LEU A 193 15.25 -8.00 -8.99
N LYS A 194 15.38 -9.20 -9.57
CA LYS A 194 16.51 -9.55 -10.42
C LYS A 194 16.63 -8.62 -11.63
N GLY A 195 15.49 -8.27 -12.22
CA GLY A 195 15.41 -7.42 -13.40
C GLY A 195 15.91 -6.00 -13.17
N ILE A 196 15.43 -5.32 -12.09
CA ILE A 196 15.92 -3.96 -11.78
C ILE A 196 17.41 -3.96 -11.40
N ARG A 197 17.85 -4.97 -10.67
CA ARG A 197 19.28 -5.13 -10.33
C ARG A 197 20.15 -5.33 -11.57
N ALA A 198 19.69 -6.11 -12.55
CA ALA A 198 20.38 -6.31 -13.81
C ALA A 198 20.44 -5.05 -14.68
N VAL A 199 19.38 -4.24 -14.72
CA VAL A 199 19.37 -2.94 -15.40
C VAL A 199 20.35 -1.99 -14.71
N LYS A 200 20.32 -1.92 -13.37
CA LYS A 200 21.22 -1.04 -12.60
C LYS A 200 22.68 -1.38 -12.77
N ARG A 201 23.03 -2.67 -12.99
CA ARG A 201 24.41 -3.11 -13.26
C ARG A 201 24.82 -3.03 -14.75
N GLY A 202 23.90 -2.55 -15.62
CA GLY A 202 24.18 -2.49 -17.07
C GLY A 202 24.14 -3.85 -17.79
N GLU A 203 23.72 -4.92 -17.11
CA GLU A 203 23.58 -6.27 -17.70
C GLU A 203 22.37 -6.38 -18.63
N LYS A 204 21.40 -5.49 -18.46
CA LYS A 204 20.21 -5.34 -19.30
C LYS A 204 20.04 -3.88 -19.72
N PRO A 205 19.55 -3.63 -20.95
CA PRO A 205 19.31 -2.25 -21.42
C PRO A 205 18.14 -1.61 -20.68
N ALA A 206 18.08 -0.28 -20.66
CA ALA A 206 16.99 0.49 -20.03
C ALA A 206 15.59 0.10 -20.54
N SER A 207 15.48 -0.34 -21.80
CA SER A 207 14.22 -0.85 -22.38
C SER A 207 13.71 -2.14 -21.72
N TYR A 208 14.55 -2.83 -20.94
CA TYR A 208 14.11 -4.01 -20.19
C TYR A 208 13.10 -3.64 -19.09
N LEU A 209 13.13 -2.40 -18.58
CA LEU A 209 12.12 -1.89 -17.65
C LEU A 209 10.70 -1.99 -18.20
N ASP A 210 10.51 -1.84 -19.52
CA ASP A 210 9.19 -1.95 -20.14
C ASP A 210 8.65 -3.40 -20.10
N LYS A 211 9.54 -4.39 -20.14
CA LYS A 211 9.18 -5.80 -19.95
C LYS A 211 8.78 -6.06 -18.48
N LEU A 212 9.47 -5.43 -17.54
CA LEU A 212 9.14 -5.54 -16.12
C LEU A 212 7.79 -4.86 -15.79
N LEU A 213 7.47 -3.72 -16.42
CA LEU A 213 6.15 -3.09 -16.30
C LEU A 213 5.05 -4.03 -16.82
N LYS A 214 5.23 -4.68 -17.97
CA LYS A 214 4.27 -5.69 -18.46
C LYS A 214 4.13 -6.89 -17.53
N LEU A 215 5.21 -7.29 -16.86
CA LEU A 215 5.14 -8.33 -15.82
C LEU A 215 4.29 -7.88 -14.63
N THR A 216 4.42 -6.63 -14.18
CA THR A 216 3.58 -6.10 -13.09
C THR A 216 2.11 -6.05 -13.49
N ASP A 217 1.76 -5.71 -14.73
CA ASP A 217 0.39 -5.76 -15.24
C ASP A 217 -0.17 -7.19 -15.18
N THR A 218 0.66 -8.17 -15.59
CA THR A 218 0.28 -9.58 -15.48
C THR A 218 0.06 -9.99 -14.02
N MET A 219 0.97 -9.61 -13.10
CA MET A 219 0.82 -9.91 -11.68
C MET A 219 -0.45 -9.29 -11.09
N LYS A 220 -0.76 -8.05 -11.46
CA LYS A 220 -1.98 -7.34 -11.02
C LYS A 220 -3.26 -8.08 -11.42
N LEU A 221 -3.29 -8.69 -12.60
CA LEU A 221 -4.46 -9.42 -13.12
C LEU A 221 -4.54 -10.86 -12.63
N THR A 222 -3.42 -11.50 -12.33
CA THR A 222 -3.36 -12.97 -12.13
C THR A 222 -2.93 -13.41 -10.74
N ALA A 223 -2.38 -12.51 -9.91
CA ALA A 223 -2.06 -12.86 -8.53
C ALA A 223 -3.33 -13.10 -7.71
N LYS A 224 -3.29 -14.12 -6.84
CA LYS A 224 -4.43 -14.61 -6.09
C LYS A 224 -4.97 -13.59 -5.07
N CYS A 225 -4.13 -12.74 -4.51
CA CYS A 225 -4.51 -11.80 -3.46
C CYS A 225 -3.88 -10.42 -3.65
N GLY A 226 -4.32 -9.47 -2.82
CA GLY A 226 -3.88 -8.07 -2.84
C GLY A 226 -2.38 -7.88 -2.71
N LEU A 227 -1.65 -8.76 -2.00
CA LEU A 227 -0.20 -8.65 -1.88
C LEU A 227 0.47 -8.69 -3.26
N GLY A 228 0.27 -9.76 -4.04
CA GLY A 228 0.88 -9.89 -5.35
C GLY A 228 0.33 -8.89 -6.39
N GLN A 229 -0.93 -8.47 -6.25
CA GLN A 229 -1.55 -7.48 -7.13
C GLN A 229 -0.98 -6.07 -6.89
N SER A 230 -0.68 -5.72 -5.64
CA SER A 230 -0.24 -4.38 -5.27
C SER A 230 1.24 -4.09 -5.55
N VAL A 231 2.07 -5.10 -5.82
CA VAL A 231 3.47 -4.90 -6.27
C VAL A 231 3.54 -3.95 -7.47
N ALA A 232 2.56 -4.04 -8.36
CA ALA A 232 2.46 -3.18 -9.55
C ALA A 232 2.37 -1.69 -9.19
N ASN A 233 1.77 -1.32 -8.07
CA ASN A 233 1.50 0.08 -7.72
C ASN A 233 2.80 0.85 -7.44
N SER A 234 3.60 0.37 -6.49
CA SER A 234 4.90 0.98 -6.17
C SER A 234 5.88 0.84 -7.33
N PHE A 235 5.94 -0.34 -7.97
CA PHE A 235 6.84 -0.57 -9.10
C PHE A 235 6.57 0.43 -10.25
N SER A 236 5.34 0.48 -10.75
CA SER A 236 5.00 1.34 -11.88
C SER A 236 5.17 2.81 -11.53
N SER A 237 4.67 3.25 -10.35
CA SER A 237 4.77 4.65 -9.95
C SER A 237 6.21 5.14 -9.78
N ILE A 238 7.12 4.27 -9.33
CA ILE A 238 8.54 4.61 -9.22
C ILE A 238 9.22 4.60 -10.59
N VAL A 239 9.09 3.51 -11.35
CA VAL A 239 9.77 3.37 -12.66
C VAL A 239 9.31 4.43 -13.66
N GLU A 240 8.04 4.77 -13.70
CA GLU A 240 7.49 5.77 -14.64
C GLU A 240 7.94 7.21 -14.31
N ASN A 241 8.16 7.52 -13.04
CA ASN A 241 8.49 8.87 -12.62
C ASN A 241 9.98 9.11 -12.38
N PHE A 242 10.77 8.04 -12.15
CA PHE A 242 12.19 8.10 -11.81
C PHE A 242 13.01 7.08 -12.61
N ARG A 243 12.64 6.89 -13.88
CA ARG A 243 13.26 5.90 -14.76
C ARG A 243 14.78 6.06 -14.86
N GLU A 244 15.25 7.30 -14.87
CA GLU A 244 16.69 7.61 -14.97
C GLU A 244 17.45 7.08 -13.75
N GLU A 245 16.87 7.07 -12.57
CA GLU A 245 17.51 6.53 -11.38
C GLU A 245 17.61 4.98 -11.39
N MET A 246 16.83 4.31 -12.23
CA MET A 246 16.87 2.85 -12.40
C MET A 246 18.05 2.41 -13.26
N ILE A 247 18.66 3.31 -14.01
CA ILE A 247 19.82 3.08 -14.87
C ILE A 247 21.09 3.43 -14.08
N TYR A 248 22.26 2.94 -14.49
CA TYR A 248 23.53 3.22 -13.78
C TYR A 248 23.98 4.67 -13.85
#